data_a74b47b5d4f53ef91d2e1fc5472c0aa9
#
_entry.id   a74b47b5d4f53ef91d2e1fc5472c0aa9
#
_cell.length_a   1.000
_cell.length_b   1.000
_cell.length_c   1.000
_cell.angle_alpha   90.00
_cell.angle_beta   90.00
_cell.angle_gamma   90.00
#
_symmetry.space_group_name_H-M   'P 1'
#
loop_
_entity.id
_entity.type
_entity.pdbx_description
1 polymer ?
#
loop_
_entity_poly.entity_id
_entity_poly.type
_entity_poly.pdbx_seq_one_letter_code
_entity_poly.pdbx_strand_id
1 'polypeptide(L)'
;MHDLEMVNGEAAMAYAGEVPWHGLGKKVPSDLSPEQMLKTANLDWEVESRPLFYKSGDKMIQTKKRAIVRATDNKLMTVVSDEWNPVQNLQAFKFFDDFVKAGDMQMHTAGSLKGGKVVWAMAKINESFEIFGGDKICLLYTSDAADDNAG
;
A
#
# COMPACT_ATOMS: atom_id res chain seq x y z
N MET A 1 2.80 -19.04 -3.32
CA MET A 1 3.30 -18.47 -2.37
C MET A 1 2.97 -17.06 -2.34
N HIS A 2 3.13 -16.47 -1.37
CA HIS A 2 2.88 -15.06 -1.28
C HIS A 2 4.00 -14.29 -1.95
N ASP A 3 3.66 -13.16 -2.48
CA ASP A 3 4.58 -12.27 -3.17
C ASP A 3 4.94 -11.09 -2.30
N LEU A 4 5.18 -11.33 -1.01
CA LEU A 4 5.49 -10.26 -0.08
C LEU A 4 6.77 -9.54 -0.49
N GLU A 5 6.74 -8.22 -0.42
CA GLU A 5 7.95 -7.45 -0.66
C GLU A 5 8.92 -7.66 0.48
N MET A 6 10.19 -7.90 0.15
CA MET A 6 11.24 -8.04 1.14
C MET A 6 12.10 -6.78 1.14
N VAL A 7 12.31 -6.20 2.30
CA VAL A 7 13.10 -4.98 2.47
C VAL A 7 14.20 -5.31 3.49
N ASN A 8 15.44 -5.27 3.04
CA ASN A 8 16.60 -5.58 3.89
C ASN A 8 16.47 -6.93 4.59
N GLY A 9 15.92 -7.93 3.89
CA GLY A 9 15.77 -9.26 4.43
C GLY A 9 14.55 -9.49 5.28
N GLU A 10 13.71 -8.48 5.46
CA GLU A 10 12.49 -8.60 6.24
C GLU A 10 11.26 -8.36 5.36
N ALA A 11 10.17 -9.04 5.65
CA ALA A 11 8.93 -8.84 4.92
C ALA A 11 8.34 -7.48 5.26
N ALA A 12 7.90 -6.75 4.25
CA ALA A 12 7.20 -5.46 4.43
C ALA A 12 5.75 -5.76 4.81
N MET A 13 5.55 -6.16 6.05
CA MET A 13 4.25 -6.55 6.57
C MET A 13 4.23 -6.41 8.09
N ALA A 14 3.11 -6.00 8.63
CA ALA A 14 2.88 -5.98 10.07
C ALA A 14 1.53 -6.62 10.38
N TYR A 15 1.41 -7.24 11.53
CA TYR A 15 0.18 -7.87 11.95
C TYR A 15 -0.01 -7.73 13.45
N ALA A 16 -1.28 -7.66 13.87
CA ALA A 16 -1.66 -7.71 15.26
C ALA A 16 -2.42 -9.03 15.48
N GLY A 17 -2.25 -9.63 16.65
CA GLY A 17 -2.95 -10.88 16.96
C GLY A 17 -2.15 -12.10 16.58
N GLU A 18 -2.79 -13.04 15.90
CA GLU A 18 -2.16 -14.34 15.60
C GLU A 18 -1.11 -14.25 14.51
N VAL A 19 -0.11 -15.10 14.61
CA VAL A 19 0.94 -15.16 13.60
C VAL A 19 0.33 -15.65 12.27
N PRO A 20 0.59 -14.94 11.17
CA PRO A 20 0.11 -15.42 9.87
C PRO A 20 0.68 -16.79 9.53
N TRP A 21 -0.02 -17.50 8.65
CA TRP A 21 0.37 -18.87 8.28
C TRP A 21 1.80 -18.97 7.75
N HIS A 22 2.29 -17.93 7.10
CA HIS A 22 3.66 -17.92 6.56
C HIS A 22 4.72 -17.49 7.57
N GLY A 23 4.32 -17.01 8.74
CA GLY A 23 5.25 -16.61 9.77
C GLY A 23 6.06 -15.36 9.47
N LEU A 24 5.69 -14.61 8.45
CA LEU A 24 6.42 -13.40 8.05
C LEU A 24 5.73 -12.15 8.59
N GLY A 25 6.49 -11.07 8.67
CA GLY A 25 5.98 -9.79 9.13
C GLY A 25 6.34 -9.50 10.57
N LYS A 26 6.08 -8.27 10.98
CA LYS A 26 6.34 -7.82 12.35
C LYS A 26 5.08 -7.83 13.17
N LYS A 27 5.15 -8.40 14.36
CA LYS A 27 4.01 -8.38 15.26
C LYS A 27 3.92 -7.02 15.93
N VAL A 28 2.70 -6.48 16.01
CA VAL A 28 2.46 -5.17 16.62
C VAL A 28 1.30 -5.26 17.62
N PRO A 29 1.20 -4.30 18.55
CA PRO A 29 0.07 -4.24 19.46
C PRO A 29 -1.23 -3.99 18.71
N SER A 30 -2.36 -4.40 19.28
CA SER A 30 -3.66 -4.24 18.64
C SER A 30 -4.20 -2.81 18.70
N ASP A 31 -3.58 -1.92 19.49
CA ASP A 31 -4.02 -0.55 19.63
C ASP A 31 -3.23 0.41 18.73
N LEU A 32 -2.51 -0.11 17.75
CA LEU A 32 -1.70 0.71 16.87
C LEU A 32 -2.57 1.61 15.99
N SER A 33 -2.14 2.85 15.79
CA SER A 33 -2.82 3.73 14.85
C SER A 33 -2.52 3.29 13.41
N PRO A 34 -3.38 3.67 12.44
CA PRO A 34 -3.09 3.35 11.04
C PRO A 34 -1.74 3.83 10.57
N GLU A 35 -1.32 5.03 10.99
CA GLU A 35 -0.02 5.56 10.60
C GLU A 35 1.13 4.75 11.20
N GLN A 36 1.00 4.32 12.45
CA GLN A 36 2.00 3.47 13.07
C GLN A 36 2.09 2.11 12.39
N MET A 37 0.95 1.55 12.01
CA MET A 37 0.91 0.29 11.27
C MET A 37 1.62 0.45 9.92
N LEU A 38 1.36 1.54 9.22
CA LEU A 38 1.98 1.83 7.95
C LEU A 38 3.51 1.90 8.08
N LYS A 39 4.01 2.57 9.10
CA LYS A 39 5.45 2.68 9.31
C LYS A 39 6.08 1.35 9.69
N THR A 40 5.43 0.60 10.56
CA THR A 40 5.96 -0.70 10.99
C THR A 40 5.99 -1.71 9.86
N ALA A 41 5.02 -1.63 8.95
CA ALA A 41 4.99 -2.51 7.78
C ALA A 41 5.93 -2.04 6.66
N ASN A 42 6.69 -0.97 6.88
CA ASN A 42 7.59 -0.39 5.87
C ASN A 42 6.84 0.11 4.64
N LEU A 43 5.71 0.76 4.86
CA LEU A 43 4.87 1.28 3.78
C LEU A 43 4.84 2.82 3.77
N ASP A 44 5.72 3.46 4.53
CA ASP A 44 5.72 4.91 4.68
C ASP A 44 6.48 5.64 3.57
N TRP A 45 6.72 4.97 2.46
CA TRP A 45 7.32 5.59 1.29
C TRP A 45 6.26 6.25 0.43
N GLU A 46 6.72 7.22 -0.38
CA GLU A 46 5.85 7.93 -1.31
C GLU A 46 6.20 7.57 -2.73
N VAL A 47 5.26 7.81 -3.64
CA VAL A 47 5.52 7.66 -5.07
C VAL A 47 5.49 9.03 -5.72
N GLU A 48 6.23 9.17 -6.82
CA GLU A 48 6.31 10.39 -7.60
C GLU A 48 5.94 10.09 -9.03
N SER A 49 5.30 11.05 -9.66
CA SER A 49 4.97 10.96 -11.09
C SER A 49 6.07 11.72 -11.85
N ARG A 50 6.72 11.03 -12.76
CA ARG A 50 7.81 11.61 -13.55
C ARG A 50 7.51 11.50 -15.04
N PRO A 51 7.94 12.49 -15.85
CA PRO A 51 7.70 12.41 -17.28
C PRO A 51 8.48 11.26 -17.92
N LEU A 52 7.91 10.69 -18.96
CA LEU A 52 8.51 9.56 -19.65
C LEU A 52 8.86 9.98 -21.08
N PHE A 53 10.08 9.69 -21.48
CA PHE A 53 10.59 10.08 -22.77
C PHE A 53 11.06 8.88 -23.56
N TYR A 54 11.12 9.01 -24.88
CA TYR A 54 11.83 8.05 -25.70
C TYR A 54 12.86 8.78 -26.55
N LYS A 55 13.88 8.05 -26.98
CA LYS A 55 14.96 8.61 -27.75
C LYS A 55 14.66 8.41 -29.23
N SER A 56 14.77 9.50 -29.99
CA SER A 56 14.59 9.46 -31.44
C SER A 56 15.79 10.15 -32.05
N GLY A 57 16.75 9.36 -32.55
CA GLY A 57 18.03 9.90 -33.00
C GLY A 57 18.75 10.51 -31.80
N ASP A 58 19.11 11.80 -31.92
CA ASP A 58 19.77 12.53 -30.84
C ASP A 58 18.79 13.27 -29.93
N LYS A 59 17.49 13.12 -30.18
CA LYS A 59 16.48 13.87 -29.44
C LYS A 59 15.75 12.99 -28.45
N MET A 60 15.34 13.59 -27.33
CA MET A 60 14.47 12.97 -26.35
C MET A 60 13.07 13.52 -26.53
N ILE A 61 12.11 12.66 -26.81
CA ILE A 61 10.73 13.05 -27.10
C ILE A 61 9.85 12.67 -25.90
N GLN A 62 9.13 13.65 -25.36
CA GLN A 62 8.25 13.39 -24.23
C GLN A 62 6.99 12.69 -24.72
N THR A 63 6.57 11.67 -23.98
CA THR A 63 5.34 10.94 -24.27
C THR A 63 4.18 11.53 -23.48
N LYS A 64 2.98 11.01 -23.72
CA LYS A 64 1.81 11.32 -22.89
C LYS A 64 1.67 10.34 -21.74
N LYS A 65 2.73 9.63 -21.40
CA LYS A 65 2.76 8.70 -20.28
C LYS A 65 3.66 9.25 -19.19
N ARG A 66 3.45 8.75 -17.99
CA ARG A 66 4.28 9.11 -16.86
C ARG A 66 4.70 7.86 -16.11
N ALA A 67 5.89 7.91 -15.55
CA ALA A 67 6.41 6.83 -14.72
C ALA A 67 6.04 7.13 -13.28
N ILE A 68 5.43 6.15 -12.61
CA ILE A 68 5.19 6.23 -11.17
C ILE A 68 6.37 5.53 -10.51
N VAL A 69 7.13 6.29 -9.73
CA VAL A 69 8.41 5.85 -9.19
C VAL A 69 8.37 5.98 -7.67
N ARG A 70 8.83 4.96 -6.98
CA ARG A 70 8.94 5.01 -5.53
C ARG A 70 10.10 5.92 -5.14
N ALA A 71 9.83 6.91 -4.30
CA ALA A 71 10.82 7.96 -4.01
C ALA A 71 12.04 7.44 -3.27
N THR A 72 11.89 6.42 -2.44
CA THR A 72 12.98 5.95 -1.59
C THR A 72 14.10 5.25 -2.37
N ASP A 73 13.76 4.51 -3.43
CA ASP A 73 14.75 3.72 -4.17
C ASP A 73 14.68 3.94 -5.67
N ASN A 74 13.89 4.90 -6.12
CA ASN A 74 13.70 5.20 -7.55
C ASN A 74 13.20 4.01 -8.36
N LYS A 75 12.51 3.09 -7.70
CA LYS A 75 11.99 1.91 -8.38
C LYS A 75 10.79 2.29 -9.23
N LEU A 76 10.79 1.87 -10.50
CA LEU A 76 9.64 2.06 -11.37
C LEU A 76 8.52 1.14 -10.91
N MET A 77 7.39 1.72 -10.50
CA MET A 77 6.25 0.95 -10.05
C MET A 77 5.32 0.63 -11.21
N THR A 78 5.01 1.62 -12.02
CA THR A 78 4.14 1.42 -13.17
C THR A 78 4.24 2.62 -14.11
N VAL A 79 3.64 2.49 -15.29
CA VAL A 79 3.55 3.57 -16.27
C VAL A 79 2.06 3.85 -16.48
N VAL A 80 1.68 5.12 -16.37
CA VAL A 80 0.28 5.53 -16.42
C VAL A 80 0.13 6.68 -17.42
N SER A 81 -1.12 7.05 -17.71
CA SER A 81 -1.37 8.22 -18.54
C SER A 81 -1.00 9.49 -17.77
N ASP A 82 -0.76 10.58 -18.49
CA ASP A 82 -0.38 11.83 -17.86
C ASP A 82 -1.52 12.49 -17.08
N GLU A 83 -2.73 11.95 -17.17
CA GLU A 83 -3.86 12.46 -16.40
C GLU A 83 -4.04 11.75 -15.06
N TRP A 84 -3.33 10.66 -14.81
CA TRP A 84 -3.49 9.87 -13.60
C TRP A 84 -2.68 10.47 -12.46
N ASN A 85 -3.30 10.60 -11.28
CA ASN A 85 -2.63 11.10 -10.09
C ASN A 85 -2.43 9.98 -9.10
N PRO A 86 -1.20 9.80 -8.59
CA PRO A 86 -0.97 8.74 -7.62
C PRO A 86 -1.62 9.03 -6.28
N VAL A 87 -2.06 7.96 -5.61
CA VAL A 87 -2.56 8.04 -4.24
C VAL A 87 -1.45 7.51 -3.35
N GLN A 88 -1.09 8.29 -2.35
CA GLN A 88 -0.02 7.89 -1.42
C GLN A 88 -0.53 6.88 -0.40
N ASN A 89 0.35 6.01 0.06
CA ASN A 89 -0.01 5.01 1.06
C ASN A 89 -0.60 5.67 2.33
N LEU A 90 0.01 6.76 2.76
CA LEU A 90 -0.48 7.47 3.94
C LEU A 90 -1.91 7.96 3.77
N GLN A 91 -2.25 8.45 2.57
CA GLN A 91 -3.61 8.90 2.30
C GLN A 91 -4.61 7.75 2.40
N ALA A 92 -4.25 6.60 1.87
CA ALA A 92 -5.12 5.42 1.93
C ALA A 92 -5.30 4.94 3.37
N PHE A 93 -4.22 4.94 4.16
CA PHE A 93 -4.30 4.49 5.55
C PHE A 93 -5.11 5.45 6.43
N LYS A 94 -5.12 6.73 6.10
CA LYS A 94 -5.92 7.70 6.83
C LYS A 94 -7.42 7.42 6.76
N PHE A 95 -7.84 6.63 5.79
CA PHE A 95 -9.23 6.19 5.74
C PHE A 95 -9.67 5.51 7.05
N PHE A 96 -8.74 4.82 7.69
CA PHE A 96 -9.06 4.10 8.93
C PHE A 96 -9.04 4.98 10.19
N ASP A 97 -8.46 6.17 10.10
CA ASP A 97 -8.20 6.99 11.31
C ASP A 97 -9.42 7.24 12.16
N ASP A 98 -10.51 7.70 11.55
CA ASP A 98 -11.70 8.04 12.30
C ASP A 98 -12.31 6.81 12.98
N PHE A 99 -12.31 5.69 12.29
CA PHE A 99 -12.88 4.45 12.84
C PHE A 99 -12.03 3.91 14.00
N VAL A 100 -10.72 4.00 13.86
CA VAL A 100 -9.82 3.53 14.92
C VAL A 100 -9.90 4.45 16.13
N LYS A 101 -9.96 5.77 15.92
CA LYS A 101 -10.07 6.73 17.01
C LYS A 101 -11.40 6.58 17.75
N ALA A 102 -12.46 6.26 17.03
CA ALA A 102 -13.77 6.04 17.64
C ALA A 102 -13.88 4.71 18.37
N GLY A 103 -12.89 3.83 18.24
CA GLY A 103 -12.93 2.51 18.85
C GLY A 103 -13.73 1.50 18.07
N ASP A 104 -14.15 1.82 16.86
CA ASP A 104 -14.98 0.92 16.05
C ASP A 104 -14.18 -0.14 15.32
N MET A 105 -12.90 0.10 15.11
CA MET A 105 -12.00 -0.82 14.39
C MET A 105 -10.64 -0.87 15.06
N GLN A 106 -9.93 -1.98 14.80
CA GLN A 106 -8.53 -2.12 15.16
C GLN A 106 -7.78 -2.53 13.91
N MET A 107 -6.60 -1.97 13.68
CA MET A 107 -5.77 -2.42 12.58
C MET A 107 -5.34 -3.86 12.86
N HIS A 108 -5.43 -4.70 11.84
CA HIS A 108 -5.11 -6.11 11.97
C HIS A 108 -3.84 -6.48 11.22
N THR A 109 -3.80 -6.25 9.92
CA THR A 109 -2.61 -6.52 9.11
C THR A 109 -2.44 -5.48 8.04
N ALA A 110 -1.21 -5.30 7.60
CA ALA A 110 -0.88 -4.44 6.46
C ALA A 110 0.40 -4.94 5.84
N GLY A 111 0.54 -4.76 4.55
CA GLY A 111 1.76 -5.19 3.87
C GLY A 111 1.76 -4.79 2.41
N SER A 112 2.81 -5.23 1.73
CA SER A 112 2.95 -4.98 0.30
C SER A 112 3.36 -6.24 -0.43
N LEU A 113 2.92 -6.32 -1.68
CA LEU A 113 3.20 -7.43 -2.58
C LEU A 113 3.83 -6.89 -3.84
N LYS A 114 4.44 -7.79 -4.60
CA LYS A 114 4.97 -7.49 -5.93
C LYS A 114 5.91 -6.29 -5.93
N GLY A 115 6.81 -6.27 -4.96
CA GLY A 115 7.80 -5.20 -4.88
C GLY A 115 7.22 -3.84 -4.54
N GLY A 116 6.09 -3.81 -3.86
CA GLY A 116 5.44 -2.56 -3.45
C GLY A 116 4.36 -2.09 -4.40
N LYS A 117 4.14 -2.79 -5.50
CA LYS A 117 3.10 -2.39 -6.46
C LYS A 117 1.70 -2.57 -5.94
N VAL A 118 1.52 -3.49 -5.01
CA VAL A 118 0.23 -3.73 -4.35
C VAL A 118 0.43 -3.53 -2.87
N VAL A 119 -0.36 -2.64 -2.27
CA VAL A 119 -0.33 -2.39 -0.84
C VAL A 119 -1.71 -2.72 -0.30
N TRP A 120 -1.75 -3.43 0.81
CA TRP A 120 -3.01 -3.87 1.38
C TRP A 120 -3.07 -3.56 2.87
N ALA A 121 -4.29 -3.42 3.37
CA ALA A 121 -4.54 -3.22 4.79
C ALA A 121 -5.85 -3.88 5.17
N MET A 122 -5.92 -4.38 6.39
CA MET A 122 -7.09 -5.04 6.91
C MET A 122 -7.33 -4.57 8.33
N ALA A 123 -8.57 -4.25 8.64
CA ALA A 123 -8.96 -3.86 9.98
C ALA A 123 -10.04 -4.82 10.50
N LYS A 124 -10.01 -5.04 11.80
CA LYS A 124 -11.01 -5.85 12.46
C LYS A 124 -12.08 -4.94 13.03
N ILE A 125 -13.34 -5.26 12.79
CA ILE A 125 -14.47 -4.51 13.32
C ILE A 125 -14.80 -5.01 14.72
N ASN A 126 -14.96 -4.07 15.64
CA ASN A 126 -15.30 -4.42 17.02
C ASN A 126 -16.78 -4.85 17.11
N GLU A 127 -17.10 -5.59 18.17
CA GLU A 127 -18.44 -6.17 18.32
C GLU A 127 -19.57 -5.16 18.32
N SER A 128 -19.31 -3.95 18.81
CA SER A 128 -20.32 -2.91 18.88
C SER A 128 -20.58 -2.22 17.56
N PHE A 129 -19.84 -2.59 16.50
CA PHE A 129 -19.93 -1.93 15.22
C PHE A 129 -19.85 -3.01 14.13
N GLU A 130 -20.95 -3.20 13.43
CA GLU A 130 -21.04 -4.26 12.45
C GLU A 130 -21.34 -3.71 11.07
N ILE A 131 -20.54 -4.09 10.10
CA ILE A 131 -20.78 -3.75 8.70
C ILE A 131 -20.84 -5.06 7.94
N PHE A 132 -21.89 -5.25 7.16
CA PHE A 132 -22.08 -6.45 6.34
C PHE A 132 -22.13 -7.74 7.17
N GLY A 133 -22.46 -7.65 8.46
CA GLY A 133 -22.60 -8.83 9.29
C GLY A 133 -21.30 -9.54 9.58
N GLY A 134 -20.15 -8.92 9.27
CA GLY A 134 -18.86 -9.54 9.51
C GLY A 134 -18.07 -8.77 10.54
N ASP A 135 -17.06 -9.41 11.09
CA ASP A 135 -16.20 -8.74 12.05
C ASP A 135 -14.89 -8.29 11.41
N LYS A 136 -14.79 -8.33 10.10
CA LYS A 136 -13.58 -7.85 9.40
C LYS A 136 -13.95 -7.11 8.14
N ILE A 137 -13.20 -6.03 7.89
CA ILE A 137 -13.21 -5.34 6.61
C ILE A 137 -11.83 -5.49 6.02
N CYS A 138 -11.79 -5.95 4.78
CA CYS A 138 -10.54 -6.04 4.04
C CYS A 138 -10.57 -5.01 2.94
N LEU A 139 -9.63 -4.09 2.96
CA LEU A 139 -9.46 -3.13 1.89
C LEU A 139 -8.17 -3.44 1.19
N LEU A 140 -8.27 -3.68 -0.10
CA LEU A 140 -7.11 -3.82 -0.94
C LEU A 140 -6.91 -2.50 -1.67
N TYR A 141 -5.76 -1.92 -1.44
CA TYR A 141 -5.37 -0.70 -2.10
C TYR A 141 -4.14 -1.01 -2.93
N THR A 142 -4.16 -0.63 -4.19
CA THR A 142 -3.00 -0.84 -5.04
C THR A 142 -2.49 0.50 -5.51
N SER A 143 -1.19 0.69 -5.42
CA SER A 143 -0.54 1.84 -6.02
C SER A 143 -0.22 1.57 -7.48
N ASP A 144 -0.47 0.35 -7.94
CA ASP A 144 -0.20 -0.02 -9.31
C ASP A 144 -1.44 0.20 -10.15
N ALA A 145 -1.45 1.27 -10.89
CA ALA A 145 -2.59 1.57 -11.74
C ALA A 145 -2.62 0.73 -12.97
N ALA A 146 -1.68 -0.16 -13.14
CA ALA A 146 -1.66 -0.99 -14.32
C ALA A 146 -2.83 -1.92 -14.38
N ASP A 147 -3.41 -2.20 -13.23
CA ASP A 147 -4.56 -3.01 -13.33
C ASP A 147 -5.69 -2.30 -13.91
N ASP A 148 -5.58 -1.06 -14.07
CA ASP A 148 -6.59 -0.49 -14.72
C ASP A 148 -6.22 -0.30 -16.00
N ASN A 149 -5.47 -0.74 -16.34
CA ASN A 149 -5.17 -0.65 -17.46
C ASN A 149 -5.79 -0.77 -18.16
N ALA A 150 -6.14 -0.90 -17.54
CA ALA A 150 -6.84 -0.86 -17.96
C ALA A 150 -6.80 0.09 -18.72
N GLY A 151 -6.52 0.47 -18.59
CA GLY A 151 -6.59 1.49 -19.31
C GLY A 151 -6.21 1.85 -20.31
#